data_5ba3a838bcdfaea506ea1bb72576e81b
#
_entry.id   5ba3a838bcdfaea506ea1bb72576e81b
#
_cell.length_a   1.000
_cell.length_b   1.000
_cell.length_c   1.000
_cell.angle_alpha   90.00
_cell.angle_beta   90.00
_cell.angle_gamma   90.00
#
_symmetry.space_group_name_H-M   'P 1'
#
loop_
_entity.id
_entity.type
_entity.pdbx_description
1 polymer ?
#
loop_
_entity_poly.entity_id
_entity_poly.type
_entity_poly.pdbx_seq_one_letter_code
_entity_poly.pdbx_strand_id
1 'polypeptide(L)'
;MFRKILFIALLVSPGVMLGKQHAKNVILFLGDAGGIPTLSAASIHGYQKPRALYIQRMPHIGLSETSSTNSWVTDSAAGMTAIVTGEKTANGVISEEAPADGHEGAPLKTVLEYASEHGLSTGVISNMAMADATPAACYAHVDSRKKFGEIFQQVWTPRFGHGVDLVIGNGKKRITGDLNAMGIDLEKQVRSSGRSVYPSIASIPPDAQRLVVLGDDPAFDVAAATAKAIEILSKNKKGFFLMVEWDLHPTKPEQCLNTSVKLDHLIEQTAKAHSRDTLVLFTADHSFDFRVLRGKKGSDLKLPAGPNRTDPASKNPQDRPDVAIGTSHAGEEVLVAAEGPGSEQVHGVLSNTDLFGIMMAAYGWNP
;
A
#
# COMPACT_ATOMS: atom_id res chain seq x y z
N MET A 1 -61.90 43.47 -20.28
CA MET A 1 -60.55 43.46 -19.72
C MET A 1 -60.23 42.02 -19.24
N PHE A 2 -59.73 41.15 -20.14
CA PHE A 2 -59.50 39.72 -19.83
C PHE A 2 -58.04 39.54 -19.40
N ARG A 3 -57.80 39.12 -18.16
CA ARG A 3 -56.48 38.74 -17.61
C ARG A 3 -56.18 37.33 -18.08
N LYS A 4 -55.14 37.16 -18.93
CA LYS A 4 -54.57 35.87 -19.26
C LYS A 4 -53.70 35.41 -18.10
N ILE A 5 -54.07 34.30 -17.46
CA ILE A 5 -53.25 33.59 -16.47
C ILE A 5 -52.32 32.68 -17.26
N LEU A 6 -51.00 32.93 -17.16
CA LEU A 6 -49.96 32.09 -17.74
C LEU A 6 -49.62 30.96 -16.74
N PHE A 7 -49.98 29.73 -17.05
CA PHE A 7 -49.55 28.56 -16.30
C PHE A 7 -48.11 28.19 -16.75
N ILE A 8 -47.12 28.38 -15.88
CA ILE A 8 -45.80 27.86 -16.06
C ILE A 8 -45.81 26.43 -15.52
N ALA A 9 -45.78 25.45 -16.42
CA ALA A 9 -45.56 24.04 -16.07
C ALA A 9 -44.07 23.84 -15.75
N LEU A 10 -43.72 23.64 -14.48
CA LEU A 10 -42.42 23.16 -14.05
C LEU A 10 -42.27 21.72 -14.53
N LEU A 11 -41.44 21.51 -15.58
CA LEU A 11 -40.95 20.21 -15.97
C LEU A 11 -39.94 19.75 -14.92
N VAL A 12 -40.39 18.96 -13.95
CA VAL A 12 -39.48 18.21 -13.06
C VAL A 12 -38.90 17.05 -13.89
N SER A 13 -37.70 17.21 -14.40
CA SER A 13 -36.94 16.08 -14.96
C SER A 13 -36.77 15.03 -13.87
N PRO A 14 -37.13 13.75 -14.12
CA PRO A 14 -36.81 12.71 -13.18
C PRO A 14 -35.27 12.62 -13.11
N GLY A 15 -34.68 13.01 -12.00
CA GLY A 15 -33.29 12.77 -11.72
C GLY A 15 -33.05 11.25 -11.81
N VAL A 16 -32.33 10.82 -12.82
CA VAL A 16 -31.80 9.46 -12.89
C VAL A 16 -30.91 9.32 -11.65
N MET A 17 -31.40 8.63 -10.62
CA MET A 17 -30.51 8.13 -9.56
C MET A 17 -29.54 7.16 -10.25
N LEU A 18 -28.37 7.64 -10.64
CA LEU A 18 -27.25 6.78 -10.96
C LEU A 18 -26.98 5.97 -9.70
N GLY A 19 -27.31 4.67 -9.72
CA GLY A 19 -26.98 3.76 -8.65
C GLY A 19 -25.50 3.89 -8.34
N LYS A 20 -25.11 3.77 -7.08
CA LYS A 20 -23.71 3.86 -6.64
C LYS A 20 -22.90 2.84 -7.46
N GLN A 21 -21.96 3.33 -8.26
CA GLN A 21 -21.11 2.45 -9.07
C GLN A 21 -20.09 1.78 -8.13
N HIS A 22 -20.13 0.45 -8.04
CA HIS A 22 -19.11 -0.31 -7.31
C HIS A 22 -17.83 -0.43 -8.15
N ALA A 23 -16.71 -0.50 -7.47
CA ALA A 23 -15.43 -0.80 -8.08
C ALA A 23 -15.42 -2.27 -8.54
N LYS A 24 -14.94 -2.49 -9.74
CA LYS A 24 -14.61 -3.84 -10.22
C LYS A 24 -13.28 -4.31 -9.64
N ASN A 25 -12.36 -3.38 -9.47
CA ASN A 25 -11.01 -3.64 -8.98
C ASN A 25 -10.66 -2.68 -7.84
N VAL A 26 -9.74 -3.11 -6.98
CA VAL A 26 -9.08 -2.24 -6.01
C VAL A 26 -7.57 -2.38 -6.17
N ILE A 27 -6.88 -1.25 -6.24
CA ILE A 27 -5.42 -1.19 -6.19
C ILE A 27 -5.04 -0.35 -4.98
N LEU A 28 -4.42 -0.98 -4.00
CA LEU A 28 -3.86 -0.34 -2.81
C LEU A 28 -2.38 -0.08 -3.04
N PHE A 29 -1.99 1.18 -3.15
CA PHE A 29 -0.59 1.60 -3.12
C PHE A 29 -0.18 1.94 -1.70
N LEU A 30 0.91 1.37 -1.24
CA LEU A 30 1.49 1.64 0.06
C LEU A 30 2.90 2.21 -0.08
N GLY A 31 3.10 3.38 0.51
CA GLY A 31 4.44 3.95 0.69
C GLY A 31 4.91 3.68 2.13
N ASP A 32 5.63 2.59 2.36
CA ASP A 32 6.12 2.24 3.71
C ASP A 32 6.97 3.38 4.29
N ALA A 33 6.66 3.83 5.50
CA ALA A 33 7.24 5.01 6.15
C ALA A 33 6.99 6.35 5.42
N GLY A 34 6.03 6.40 4.50
CA GLY A 34 5.70 7.54 3.64
C GLY A 34 4.89 8.65 4.32
N GLY A 35 5.32 9.14 5.46
CA GLY A 35 4.64 10.21 6.20
C GLY A 35 4.55 11.53 5.43
N ILE A 36 3.66 12.41 5.87
CA ILE A 36 3.42 13.72 5.25
C ILE A 36 4.71 14.55 5.08
N PRO A 37 5.65 14.59 6.05
CA PRO A 37 6.89 15.34 5.87
C PRO A 37 7.76 14.79 4.73
N THR A 38 7.84 13.45 4.58
CA THR A 38 8.56 12.78 3.49
C THR A 38 7.96 13.15 2.14
N LEU A 39 6.63 13.07 2.00
CA LEU A 39 5.92 13.44 0.77
C LEU A 39 6.06 14.94 0.45
N SER A 40 6.05 15.80 1.47
CA SER A 40 6.27 17.24 1.29
C SER A 40 7.68 17.54 0.78
N ALA A 41 8.69 16.86 1.33
CA ALA A 41 10.06 16.95 0.85
C ALA A 41 10.22 16.40 -0.57
N ALA A 42 9.60 15.28 -0.89
CA ALA A 42 9.60 14.69 -2.23
C ALA A 42 8.98 15.64 -3.28
N SER A 43 7.90 16.34 -2.92
CA SER A 43 7.28 17.35 -3.78
C SER A 43 8.25 18.52 -4.06
N ILE A 44 8.97 19.01 -3.05
CA ILE A 44 9.96 20.06 -3.22
C ILE A 44 11.16 19.55 -4.02
N HIS A 45 11.65 18.35 -3.70
CA HIS A 45 12.80 17.73 -4.37
C HIS A 45 12.54 17.50 -5.86
N GLY A 46 11.42 16.90 -6.21
CA GLY A 46 11.10 16.55 -7.59
C GLY A 46 10.59 17.70 -8.45
N TYR A 47 9.94 18.72 -7.85
CA TYR A 47 9.20 19.72 -8.61
C TYR A 47 9.50 21.16 -8.20
N GLN A 48 10.34 21.41 -7.21
CA GLN A 48 10.60 22.74 -6.65
C GLN A 48 9.32 23.47 -6.17
N LYS A 49 8.28 22.71 -5.85
CA LYS A 49 6.94 23.21 -5.48
C LYS A 49 6.33 22.37 -4.36
N PRO A 50 5.63 22.97 -3.40
CA PRO A 50 4.80 22.22 -2.46
C PRO A 50 3.56 21.67 -3.17
N ARG A 51 3.06 20.52 -2.70
CA ARG A 51 1.84 19.88 -3.21
C ARG A 51 1.83 19.63 -4.73
N ALA A 52 2.98 19.27 -5.29
CA ALA A 52 3.11 18.98 -6.71
C ALA A 52 2.91 17.48 -7.03
N LEU A 53 3.07 16.60 -6.05
CA LEU A 53 2.77 15.19 -6.22
C LEU A 53 1.30 14.98 -6.60
N TYR A 54 1.03 14.01 -7.45
CA TYR A 54 -0.33 13.66 -7.86
C TYR A 54 -1.19 13.22 -6.67
N ILE A 55 -0.65 12.36 -5.78
CA ILE A 55 -1.34 11.89 -4.57
C ILE A 55 -1.77 13.03 -3.65
N GLN A 56 -1.08 14.18 -3.67
CA GLN A 56 -1.46 15.37 -2.91
C GLN A 56 -2.58 16.19 -3.57
N ARG A 57 -3.04 15.77 -4.75
CA ARG A 57 -4.05 16.46 -5.57
C ARG A 57 -5.12 15.53 -6.11
N MET A 58 -5.16 14.26 -5.68
CA MET A 58 -6.22 13.31 -6.00
C MET A 58 -7.58 13.88 -5.56
N PRO A 59 -8.68 13.46 -6.19
CA PRO A 59 -10.02 14.01 -5.92
C PRO A 59 -10.46 13.90 -4.46
N HIS A 60 -10.07 12.82 -3.78
CA HIS A 60 -10.44 12.56 -2.39
C HIS A 60 -9.19 12.38 -1.55
N ILE A 61 -9.10 13.18 -0.49
CA ILE A 61 -7.94 13.21 0.41
C ILE A 61 -8.44 13.24 1.85
N GLY A 62 -7.81 12.42 2.69
CA GLY A 62 -7.95 12.37 4.13
C GLY A 62 -6.61 12.15 4.81
N LEU A 63 -6.66 12.04 6.11
CA LEU A 63 -5.54 11.64 6.97
C LEU A 63 -5.93 10.36 7.67
N SER A 64 -4.97 9.49 7.96
CA SER A 64 -5.18 8.29 8.78
C SER A 64 -4.29 8.35 10.01
N GLU A 65 -4.86 8.15 11.19
CA GLU A 65 -4.05 7.81 12.36
C GLU A 65 -3.48 6.39 12.19
N THR A 66 -2.38 6.08 12.88
CA THR A 66 -1.60 4.87 12.61
C THR A 66 -1.34 4.00 13.83
N SER A 67 -1.83 4.37 15.03
CA SER A 67 -1.51 3.65 16.27
C SER A 67 -1.90 2.16 16.23
N SER A 68 -1.13 1.33 16.94
CA SER A 68 -1.44 -0.09 17.18
C SER A 68 -2.14 -0.29 18.54
N THR A 69 -2.49 -1.53 18.90
CA THR A 69 -3.13 -1.81 20.20
C THR A 69 -2.20 -1.59 21.39
N ASN A 70 -0.90 -1.72 21.20
CA ASN A 70 0.09 -1.65 22.26
C ASN A 70 1.08 -0.49 22.14
N SER A 71 0.94 0.38 21.13
CA SER A 71 1.86 1.50 20.92
C SER A 71 1.20 2.67 20.17
N TRP A 72 1.54 3.90 20.57
CA TRP A 72 1.19 5.11 19.77
C TRP A 72 1.95 5.19 18.46
N VAL A 73 3.09 4.49 18.35
CA VAL A 73 3.89 4.41 17.12
C VAL A 73 3.86 2.96 16.65
N THR A 74 3.18 2.72 15.55
CA THR A 74 3.06 1.38 14.98
C THR A 74 4.35 0.93 14.28
N ASP A 75 4.49 -0.38 14.09
CA ASP A 75 5.37 -0.93 13.06
C ASP A 75 4.53 -1.33 11.82
N SER A 76 5.21 -1.70 10.74
CA SER A 76 4.53 -2.05 9.48
C SER A 76 3.61 -3.28 9.63
N ALA A 77 3.89 -4.19 10.57
CA ALA A 77 3.06 -5.37 10.79
C ALA A 77 1.66 -4.98 11.30
N ALA A 78 1.61 -4.22 12.39
CA ALA A 78 0.33 -3.78 12.96
C ALA A 78 -0.36 -2.71 12.10
N GLY A 79 0.42 -1.78 11.51
CA GLY A 79 -0.12 -0.74 10.63
C GLY A 79 -0.82 -1.34 9.40
N MET A 80 -0.13 -2.24 8.70
CA MET A 80 -0.72 -2.88 7.52
C MET A 80 -1.84 -3.85 7.87
N THR A 81 -1.73 -4.58 9.00
CA THR A 81 -2.84 -5.41 9.51
C THR A 81 -4.11 -4.59 9.64
N ALA A 82 -4.06 -3.44 10.31
CA ALA A 82 -5.23 -2.57 10.46
C ALA A 82 -5.83 -2.15 9.13
N ILE A 83 -5.00 -1.80 8.14
CA ILE A 83 -5.42 -1.38 6.79
C ILE A 83 -6.14 -2.50 6.04
N VAL A 84 -5.67 -3.75 6.15
CA VAL A 84 -6.20 -4.85 5.31
C VAL A 84 -7.21 -5.75 6.00
N THR A 85 -7.39 -5.63 7.31
CA THR A 85 -8.35 -6.45 8.09
C THR A 85 -9.47 -5.65 8.74
N GLY A 86 -9.28 -4.34 8.94
CA GLY A 86 -10.19 -3.49 9.70
C GLY A 86 -10.05 -3.62 11.23
N GLU A 87 -9.04 -4.35 11.70
CA GLU A 87 -8.80 -4.59 13.12
C GLU A 87 -7.37 -4.23 13.50
N LYS A 88 -7.20 -3.58 14.65
CA LYS A 88 -5.88 -3.27 15.18
C LYS A 88 -5.28 -4.47 15.89
N THR A 89 -3.97 -4.65 15.75
CA THR A 89 -3.19 -5.66 16.49
C THR A 89 -1.97 -5.05 17.18
N ALA A 90 -1.19 -5.87 17.86
CA ALA A 90 0.06 -5.45 18.50
C ALA A 90 1.21 -5.35 17.49
N ASN A 91 2.17 -4.45 17.76
CA ASN A 91 3.38 -4.35 16.94
C ASN A 91 4.06 -5.72 16.79
N GLY A 92 4.45 -6.05 15.56
CA GLY A 92 5.09 -7.30 15.23
C GLY A 92 4.14 -8.44 14.85
N VAL A 93 2.85 -8.34 15.12
CA VAL A 93 1.82 -9.33 14.78
C VAL A 93 1.27 -9.05 13.39
N ILE A 94 1.08 -10.10 12.58
CA ILE A 94 0.60 -10.01 11.20
C ILE A 94 -0.77 -10.68 11.09
N SER A 95 -1.79 -9.89 10.79
CA SER A 95 -3.17 -10.30 10.50
C SER A 95 -3.75 -11.35 11.44
N GLU A 96 -3.39 -11.22 12.73
CA GLU A 96 -3.98 -11.92 13.85
C GLU A 96 -4.44 -10.89 14.90
N GLU A 97 -5.41 -11.26 15.72
CA GLU A 97 -5.79 -10.49 16.90
C GLU A 97 -4.57 -10.25 17.79
N ALA A 98 -4.59 -9.17 18.55
CA ALA A 98 -3.53 -8.94 19.53
C ALA A 98 -3.54 -10.09 20.56
N PRO A 99 -2.40 -10.73 20.86
CA PRO A 99 -2.32 -11.76 21.88
C PRO A 99 -2.84 -11.26 23.23
N ALA A 100 -3.71 -12.01 23.87
CA ALA A 100 -4.28 -11.68 25.15
C ALA A 100 -4.27 -12.88 26.08
N ASP A 101 -4.00 -12.65 27.38
CA ASP A 101 -4.08 -13.66 28.45
C ASP A 101 -3.30 -14.96 28.18
N GLY A 102 -2.17 -14.88 27.44
CA GLY A 102 -1.32 -16.02 27.11
C GLY A 102 -1.85 -16.90 25.96
N HIS A 103 -2.88 -16.46 25.23
CA HIS A 103 -3.41 -17.09 24.04
C HIS A 103 -2.88 -16.40 22.77
N GLU A 104 -2.60 -17.21 21.75
CA GLU A 104 -2.34 -16.69 20.39
C GLU A 104 -3.61 -16.02 19.85
N GLY A 105 -3.45 -14.96 19.04
CA GLY A 105 -4.56 -14.28 18.41
C GLY A 105 -5.24 -15.15 17.33
N ALA A 106 -6.55 -14.99 17.15
CA ALA A 106 -7.23 -15.60 16.02
C ALA A 106 -6.83 -14.88 14.70
N PRO A 107 -6.77 -15.60 13.57
CA PRO A 107 -6.47 -14.99 12.28
C PRO A 107 -7.58 -14.02 11.85
N LEU A 108 -7.21 -12.83 11.42
CA LEU A 108 -8.09 -11.75 10.93
C LEU A 108 -8.14 -11.80 9.40
N LYS A 109 -9.31 -12.08 8.84
CA LYS A 109 -9.47 -12.20 7.38
C LYS A 109 -9.20 -10.87 6.69
N THR A 110 -8.33 -10.90 5.67
CA THR A 110 -7.88 -9.71 4.93
C THR A 110 -8.78 -9.40 3.73
N VAL A 111 -8.74 -8.16 3.25
CA VAL A 111 -9.44 -7.76 2.02
C VAL A 111 -9.00 -8.60 0.81
N LEU A 112 -7.74 -9.02 0.73
CA LEU A 112 -7.24 -9.92 -0.32
C LEU A 112 -7.94 -11.28 -0.24
N GLU A 113 -8.12 -11.82 0.96
CA GLU A 113 -8.77 -13.11 1.17
C GLU A 113 -10.27 -13.04 0.89
N TYR A 114 -10.94 -11.94 1.26
CA TYR A 114 -12.31 -11.68 0.80
C TYR A 114 -12.39 -11.66 -0.73
N ALA A 115 -11.47 -10.94 -1.40
CA ALA A 115 -11.43 -10.91 -2.86
C ALA A 115 -11.23 -12.31 -3.45
N SER A 116 -10.33 -13.10 -2.88
CA SER A 116 -10.10 -14.51 -3.25
C SER A 116 -11.36 -15.34 -3.12
N GLU A 117 -12.10 -15.27 -2.00
CA GLU A 117 -13.34 -16.01 -1.77
C GLU A 117 -14.48 -15.59 -2.73
N HIS A 118 -14.52 -14.30 -3.12
CA HIS A 118 -15.46 -13.82 -4.14
C HIS A 118 -15.05 -14.22 -5.57
N GLY A 119 -13.89 -14.89 -5.71
CA GLY A 119 -13.37 -15.38 -6.98
C GLY A 119 -12.75 -14.27 -7.85
N LEU A 120 -12.30 -13.19 -7.25
CA LEU A 120 -11.44 -12.20 -7.90
C LEU A 120 -10.01 -12.75 -7.98
N SER A 121 -9.23 -12.22 -8.91
CA SER A 121 -7.79 -12.46 -8.90
C SER A 121 -7.10 -11.54 -7.90
N THR A 122 -5.99 -12.02 -7.31
CA THR A 122 -5.30 -11.32 -6.23
C THR A 122 -3.80 -11.20 -6.49
N GLY A 123 -3.21 -10.08 -6.08
CA GLY A 123 -1.79 -9.85 -6.27
C GLY A 123 -1.16 -9.00 -5.16
N VAL A 124 0.11 -9.30 -4.88
CA VAL A 124 0.94 -8.54 -3.95
C VAL A 124 2.31 -8.29 -4.58
N ILE A 125 2.73 -7.03 -4.57
CA ILE A 125 4.01 -6.58 -5.12
C ILE A 125 4.75 -5.76 -4.06
N SER A 126 6.05 -6.00 -3.92
CA SER A 126 6.91 -5.19 -3.06
C SER A 126 8.35 -5.17 -3.57
N ASN A 127 9.05 -4.04 -3.40
CA ASN A 127 10.51 -4.01 -3.56
C ASN A 127 11.25 -4.58 -2.34
N MET A 128 10.52 -4.84 -1.24
CA MET A 128 11.01 -5.50 -0.04
C MET A 128 10.86 -7.02 -0.14
N ALA A 129 11.27 -7.74 0.90
CA ALA A 129 11.06 -9.18 0.94
C ALA A 129 9.56 -9.50 1.00
N MET A 130 9.11 -10.45 0.17
CA MET A 130 7.69 -10.82 0.11
C MET A 130 7.16 -11.47 1.41
N ALA A 131 8.03 -11.87 2.32
CA ALA A 131 7.69 -12.28 3.69
C ALA A 131 7.92 -11.18 4.72
N ASP A 132 8.25 -9.94 4.31
CA ASP A 132 8.25 -8.81 5.24
C ASP A 132 6.81 -8.40 5.59
N ALA A 133 6.67 -7.62 6.63
CA ALA A 133 5.40 -7.36 7.30
C ALA A 133 4.32 -6.81 6.37
N THR A 134 4.64 -5.80 5.58
CA THR A 134 3.66 -5.11 4.72
C THR A 134 3.05 -6.04 3.66
N PRO A 135 3.82 -6.73 2.79
CA PRO A 135 3.23 -7.65 1.85
C PRO A 135 2.61 -8.86 2.55
N ALA A 136 3.23 -9.35 3.64
CA ALA A 136 2.75 -10.51 4.39
C ALA A 136 1.36 -10.30 5.00
N ALA A 137 1.08 -9.11 5.53
CA ALA A 137 -0.22 -8.81 6.14
C ALA A 137 -1.41 -8.99 5.19
N CYS A 138 -1.18 -9.00 3.87
CA CYS A 138 -2.24 -9.26 2.91
C CYS A 138 -2.68 -10.73 2.85
N TYR A 139 -1.77 -11.70 3.16
CA TYR A 139 -2.00 -13.12 2.86
C TYR A 139 -1.56 -14.09 3.96
N ALA A 140 -0.93 -13.62 5.02
CA ALA A 140 -0.39 -14.48 6.08
C ALA A 140 -0.86 -14.02 7.46
N HIS A 141 -0.94 -14.99 8.39
CA HIS A 141 -1.38 -14.80 9.77
C HIS A 141 -0.36 -15.45 10.68
N VAL A 142 0.37 -14.64 11.44
CA VAL A 142 1.38 -15.08 12.39
C VAL A 142 1.51 -14.09 13.56
N ASP A 143 1.84 -14.61 14.73
CA ASP A 143 2.10 -13.86 15.95
C ASP A 143 3.40 -13.02 15.89
N SER A 144 4.26 -13.24 14.87
CA SER A 144 5.52 -12.54 14.74
C SER A 144 6.00 -12.39 13.30
N ARG A 145 6.20 -11.13 12.87
CA ARG A 145 6.80 -10.77 11.57
C ARG A 145 8.19 -11.35 11.32
N LYS A 146 8.83 -11.94 12.33
CA LYS A 146 10.16 -12.56 12.20
C LYS A 146 10.11 -13.97 11.61
N LYS A 147 8.95 -14.59 11.52
CA LYS A 147 8.73 -15.97 11.07
C LYS A 147 8.65 -16.06 9.54
N PHE A 148 9.68 -15.64 8.82
CA PHE A 148 9.69 -15.51 7.36
C PHE A 148 9.31 -16.78 6.61
N GLY A 149 9.78 -17.95 7.08
CA GLY A 149 9.41 -19.24 6.48
C GLY A 149 7.93 -19.55 6.64
N GLU A 150 7.37 -19.42 7.86
CA GLU A 150 5.96 -19.65 8.16
C GLU A 150 5.04 -18.67 7.43
N ILE A 151 5.46 -17.40 7.33
CA ILE A 151 4.77 -16.37 6.55
C ILE A 151 4.69 -16.80 5.09
N PHE A 152 5.82 -17.06 4.44
CA PHE A 152 5.84 -17.34 3.01
C PHE A 152 5.18 -18.69 2.66
N GLN A 153 5.18 -19.64 3.59
CA GLN A 153 4.46 -20.92 3.43
C GLN A 153 2.97 -20.70 3.16
N GLN A 154 2.35 -19.65 3.70
CA GLN A 154 0.93 -19.36 3.53
C GLN A 154 0.56 -18.91 2.11
N VAL A 155 1.53 -18.62 1.24
CA VAL A 155 1.28 -18.44 -0.19
C VAL A 155 0.61 -19.69 -0.81
N TRP A 156 0.97 -20.89 -0.34
CA TRP A 156 0.41 -22.17 -0.82
C TRP A 156 -0.42 -22.92 0.22
N THR A 157 -0.41 -22.51 1.48
CA THR A 157 -1.28 -23.03 2.55
C THR A 157 -2.09 -21.90 3.18
N PRO A 158 -2.95 -21.20 2.40
CA PRO A 158 -3.68 -20.04 2.90
C PRO A 158 -4.65 -20.42 4.02
N ARG A 159 -4.90 -19.50 4.92
CA ARG A 159 -5.91 -19.66 5.99
C ARG A 159 -7.32 -19.50 5.46
N PHE A 160 -7.54 -18.61 4.50
CA PHE A 160 -8.83 -18.30 3.91
C PHE A 160 -8.75 -18.31 2.39
N GLY A 161 -9.83 -18.69 1.73
CA GLY A 161 -9.93 -18.71 0.28
C GLY A 161 -8.93 -19.66 -0.39
N HIS A 162 -8.47 -19.30 -1.59
CA HIS A 162 -7.47 -20.05 -2.35
C HIS A 162 -6.10 -19.35 -2.39
N GLY A 163 -5.92 -18.33 -1.53
CA GLY A 163 -4.67 -17.60 -1.37
C GLY A 163 -4.42 -16.57 -2.47
N VAL A 164 -3.22 -15.99 -2.42
CA VAL A 164 -2.78 -14.98 -3.37
C VAL A 164 -2.37 -15.62 -4.70
N ASP A 165 -2.75 -15.00 -5.84
CA ASP A 165 -2.42 -15.50 -7.17
C ASP A 165 -1.04 -15.03 -7.63
N LEU A 166 -0.73 -13.74 -7.49
CA LEU A 166 0.54 -13.15 -7.91
C LEU A 166 1.35 -12.67 -6.71
N VAL A 167 2.56 -13.19 -6.57
CA VAL A 167 3.57 -12.75 -5.57
C VAL A 167 4.81 -12.34 -6.33
N ILE A 168 5.10 -11.03 -6.36
CA ILE A 168 6.20 -10.50 -7.17
C ILE A 168 7.04 -9.53 -6.33
N GLY A 169 8.29 -9.88 -6.04
CA GLY A 169 9.17 -9.02 -5.24
C GLY A 169 10.50 -9.64 -4.88
N ASN A 170 11.08 -9.17 -3.78
CA ASN A 170 12.40 -9.57 -3.31
C ASN A 170 12.36 -10.55 -2.13
N GLY A 171 13.54 -10.87 -1.59
CA GLY A 171 13.73 -11.69 -0.40
C GLY A 171 13.96 -13.16 -0.67
N LYS A 172 14.27 -13.55 -1.91
CA LYS A 172 14.49 -14.96 -2.32
C LYS A 172 15.47 -15.68 -1.41
N LYS A 173 16.63 -15.09 -1.18
CA LYS A 173 17.71 -15.73 -0.40
C LYS A 173 17.25 -16.02 1.04
N ARG A 174 16.64 -15.04 1.71
CA ARG A 174 16.20 -15.19 3.09
C ARG A 174 15.04 -16.18 3.20
N ILE A 175 13.99 -16.00 2.39
CA ILE A 175 12.81 -16.88 2.37
C ILE A 175 13.23 -18.33 2.10
N THR A 176 14.09 -18.57 1.09
CA THR A 176 14.59 -19.92 0.79
C THR A 176 15.40 -20.49 1.95
N GLY A 177 16.22 -19.64 2.60
CA GLY A 177 17.01 -20.08 3.76
C GLY A 177 16.15 -20.55 4.92
N ASP A 178 15.13 -19.76 5.27
CA ASP A 178 14.20 -20.08 6.38
C ASP A 178 13.35 -21.32 6.05
N LEU A 179 12.83 -21.42 4.82
CA LEU A 179 12.09 -22.61 4.38
C LEU A 179 12.94 -23.88 4.37
N ASN A 180 14.19 -23.80 3.90
CA ASN A 180 15.13 -24.94 3.95
C ASN A 180 15.42 -25.39 5.38
N ALA A 181 15.51 -24.46 6.34
CA ALA A 181 15.66 -24.78 7.75
C ALA A 181 14.43 -25.55 8.31
N MET A 182 13.25 -25.33 7.71
CA MET A 182 12.02 -26.08 7.99
C MET A 182 11.90 -27.38 7.20
N GLY A 183 12.90 -27.74 6.37
CA GLY A 183 12.86 -28.91 5.49
C GLY A 183 11.97 -28.73 4.24
N ILE A 184 11.68 -27.51 3.87
CA ILE A 184 10.75 -27.17 2.78
C ILE A 184 11.54 -26.64 1.57
N ASP A 185 11.37 -27.27 0.42
CA ASP A 185 11.85 -26.80 -0.87
C ASP A 185 10.83 -25.80 -1.46
N LEU A 186 11.19 -24.53 -1.55
CA LEU A 186 10.37 -23.44 -2.02
C LEU A 186 9.76 -23.73 -3.41
N GLU A 187 10.62 -24.04 -4.39
CA GLU A 187 10.19 -24.15 -5.78
C GLU A 187 9.27 -25.36 -5.98
N LYS A 188 9.62 -26.49 -5.35
CA LYS A 188 8.79 -27.70 -5.36
C LYS A 188 7.41 -27.45 -4.77
N GLN A 189 7.32 -26.76 -3.61
CA GLN A 189 6.03 -26.51 -2.95
C GLN A 189 5.18 -25.51 -3.74
N VAL A 190 5.77 -24.43 -4.22
CA VAL A 190 5.04 -23.45 -5.06
C VAL A 190 4.47 -24.12 -6.30
N ARG A 191 5.27 -24.94 -7.02
CA ARG A 191 4.82 -25.67 -8.21
C ARG A 191 3.74 -26.71 -7.89
N SER A 192 3.88 -27.43 -6.77
CA SER A 192 2.89 -28.43 -6.32
C SER A 192 1.53 -27.79 -5.98
N SER A 193 1.51 -26.51 -5.64
CA SER A 193 0.28 -25.75 -5.38
C SER A 193 -0.39 -25.20 -6.65
N GLY A 194 0.09 -25.57 -7.84
CA GLY A 194 -0.43 -25.10 -9.12
C GLY A 194 0.01 -23.69 -9.51
N ARG A 195 1.07 -23.18 -8.90
CA ARG A 195 1.69 -21.88 -9.25
C ARG A 195 2.96 -22.10 -10.06
N SER A 196 3.23 -21.16 -10.96
CA SER A 196 4.49 -21.11 -11.70
C SER A 196 5.53 -20.26 -10.96
N VAL A 197 6.80 -20.64 -11.06
CA VAL A 197 7.92 -19.84 -10.56
C VAL A 197 8.68 -19.30 -11.75
N TYR A 198 8.85 -17.97 -11.80
CA TYR A 198 9.61 -17.30 -12.86
C TYR A 198 10.82 -16.56 -12.26
N PRO A 199 11.96 -16.53 -12.97
CA PRO A 199 13.17 -15.88 -12.47
C PRO A 199 13.11 -14.34 -12.53
N SER A 200 12.23 -13.78 -13.36
CA SER A 200 12.08 -12.33 -13.54
C SER A 200 10.70 -11.98 -14.10
N ILE A 201 10.33 -10.71 -14.01
CA ILE A 201 9.09 -10.16 -14.60
C ILE A 201 9.08 -10.37 -16.12
N ALA A 202 10.21 -10.16 -16.78
CA ALA A 202 10.32 -10.30 -18.25
C ALA A 202 10.11 -11.74 -18.75
N SER A 203 10.29 -12.75 -17.88
CA SER A 203 10.09 -14.16 -18.23
C SER A 203 8.65 -14.65 -18.06
N ILE A 204 7.74 -13.81 -17.55
CA ILE A 204 6.35 -14.19 -17.34
C ILE A 204 5.63 -14.24 -18.68
N PRO A 205 5.10 -15.41 -19.10
CA PRO A 205 4.37 -15.50 -20.37
C PRO A 205 3.00 -14.80 -20.29
N PRO A 206 2.43 -14.42 -21.45
CA PRO A 206 1.16 -13.69 -21.48
C PRO A 206 -0.04 -14.43 -20.85
N ASP A 207 -0.04 -15.75 -20.84
CA ASP A 207 -1.11 -16.63 -20.35
C ASP A 207 -0.94 -17.04 -18.88
N ALA A 208 0.09 -16.57 -18.19
CA ALA A 208 0.28 -16.83 -16.77
C ALA A 208 -0.92 -16.37 -15.94
N GLN A 209 -1.25 -17.12 -14.89
CA GLN A 209 -2.38 -16.85 -14.01
C GLN A 209 -1.96 -16.78 -12.54
N ARG A 210 -1.31 -17.86 -12.04
CA ARG A 210 -0.86 -17.95 -10.64
C ARG A 210 0.66 -18.14 -10.63
N LEU A 211 1.37 -17.21 -9.99
CA LEU A 211 2.83 -17.22 -10.08
C LEU A 211 3.51 -16.57 -8.89
N VAL A 212 4.78 -16.94 -8.75
CA VAL A 212 5.74 -16.35 -7.82
C VAL A 212 6.97 -15.89 -8.61
N VAL A 213 7.37 -14.64 -8.41
CA VAL A 213 8.66 -14.09 -8.84
C VAL A 213 9.36 -13.57 -7.61
N LEU A 214 10.46 -14.19 -7.24
CA LEU A 214 11.30 -13.72 -6.14
C LEU A 214 12.71 -13.42 -6.64
N GLY A 215 13.17 -12.21 -6.34
CA GLY A 215 14.53 -11.74 -6.56
C GLY A 215 15.23 -11.34 -5.26
N ASP A 216 16.42 -10.79 -5.41
CA ASP A 216 17.17 -10.09 -4.36
C ASP A 216 17.82 -8.84 -4.99
N ASP A 217 17.12 -8.21 -5.93
CA ASP A 217 17.60 -7.06 -6.69
C ASP A 217 17.21 -5.75 -5.99
N PRO A 218 18.19 -4.97 -5.50
CA PRO A 218 17.90 -3.67 -4.89
C PRO A 218 17.36 -2.64 -5.89
N ALA A 219 17.49 -2.90 -7.21
CA ALA A 219 16.96 -2.08 -8.28
C ALA A 219 15.63 -2.64 -8.84
N PHE A 220 14.91 -3.45 -8.04
CA PHE A 220 13.63 -4.05 -8.44
C PHE A 220 12.66 -3.00 -8.99
N ASP A 221 12.16 -3.24 -10.21
CA ASP A 221 11.26 -2.33 -10.91
C ASP A 221 9.80 -2.57 -10.52
N VAL A 222 9.34 -1.85 -9.49
CA VAL A 222 7.95 -1.90 -9.01
C VAL A 222 6.97 -1.47 -10.10
N ALA A 223 7.32 -0.51 -10.96
CA ALA A 223 6.42 -0.03 -12.00
C ALA A 223 6.21 -1.10 -13.08
N ALA A 224 7.28 -1.75 -13.55
CA ALA A 224 7.17 -2.86 -14.49
C ALA A 224 6.41 -4.05 -13.89
N ALA A 225 6.64 -4.36 -12.61
CA ALA A 225 5.91 -5.41 -11.88
C ALA A 225 4.41 -5.09 -11.80
N THR A 226 4.07 -3.85 -11.48
CA THR A 226 2.68 -3.39 -11.38
C THR A 226 1.96 -3.47 -12.74
N ALA A 227 2.59 -3.00 -13.80
CA ALA A 227 2.02 -3.08 -15.16
C ALA A 227 1.76 -4.54 -15.56
N LYS A 228 2.72 -5.44 -15.32
CA LYS A 228 2.57 -6.88 -15.60
C LYS A 228 1.48 -7.53 -14.74
N ALA A 229 1.39 -7.19 -13.47
CA ALA A 229 0.35 -7.71 -12.59
C ALA A 229 -1.05 -7.26 -13.06
N ILE A 230 -1.24 -5.99 -13.37
CA ILE A 230 -2.52 -5.48 -13.90
C ILE A 230 -2.90 -6.19 -15.21
N GLU A 231 -1.94 -6.38 -16.13
CA GLU A 231 -2.14 -7.14 -17.38
C GLU A 231 -2.69 -8.56 -17.11
N ILE A 232 -2.12 -9.25 -16.13
CA ILE A 232 -2.52 -10.63 -15.79
C ILE A 232 -3.85 -10.66 -15.05
N LEU A 233 -3.99 -9.86 -13.98
CA LEU A 233 -5.16 -9.87 -13.09
C LEU A 233 -6.43 -9.39 -13.81
N SER A 234 -6.32 -8.44 -14.73
CA SER A 234 -7.44 -7.91 -15.53
C SER A 234 -8.12 -8.94 -16.43
N LYS A 235 -7.51 -10.12 -16.65
CA LYS A 235 -8.13 -11.22 -17.41
C LYS A 235 -9.32 -11.82 -16.67
N ASN A 236 -9.34 -11.72 -15.34
CA ASN A 236 -10.48 -12.11 -14.55
C ASN A 236 -11.64 -11.12 -14.76
N LYS A 237 -12.76 -11.61 -15.33
CA LYS A 237 -13.93 -10.77 -15.63
C LYS A 237 -14.64 -10.27 -14.36
N LYS A 238 -14.46 -10.94 -13.23
CA LYS A 238 -15.00 -10.50 -11.94
C LYS A 238 -14.23 -9.32 -11.36
N GLY A 239 -12.95 -9.16 -11.73
CA GLY A 239 -12.05 -8.12 -11.23
C GLY A 239 -10.90 -8.66 -10.40
N PHE A 240 -10.21 -7.75 -9.71
CA PHE A 240 -9.02 -8.11 -8.92
C PHE A 240 -8.81 -7.18 -7.72
N PHE A 241 -8.03 -7.69 -6.76
CA PHE A 241 -7.36 -6.90 -5.71
C PHE A 241 -5.84 -6.95 -5.95
N LEU A 242 -5.20 -5.80 -5.88
CA LEU A 242 -3.74 -5.67 -6.00
C LEU A 242 -3.21 -4.74 -4.92
N MET A 243 -2.26 -5.21 -4.11
CA MET A 243 -1.46 -4.38 -3.23
C MET A 243 -0.08 -4.15 -3.85
N VAL A 244 0.39 -2.90 -3.85
CA VAL A 244 1.68 -2.48 -4.38
C VAL A 244 2.40 -1.65 -3.33
N GLU A 245 3.48 -2.19 -2.80
CA GLU A 245 4.32 -1.50 -1.84
C GLU A 245 5.59 -0.96 -2.48
N TRP A 246 5.99 0.22 -2.03
CA TRP A 246 7.34 0.75 -2.25
C TRP A 246 7.89 1.32 -0.94
N ASP A 247 9.04 0.81 -0.51
CA ASP A 247 9.74 1.26 0.70
C ASP A 247 10.23 2.71 0.53
N LEU A 248 9.78 3.58 1.44
CA LEU A 248 10.13 4.99 1.51
C LEU A 248 10.91 5.34 2.79
N HIS A 249 11.50 4.37 3.48
CA HIS A 249 12.35 4.63 4.64
C HIS A 249 13.52 5.56 4.26
N PRO A 250 13.71 6.69 4.94
CA PRO A 250 14.69 7.71 4.55
C PRO A 250 16.12 7.40 5.02
N THR A 251 16.50 6.12 5.09
CA THR A 251 17.87 5.70 5.42
C THR A 251 18.89 6.20 4.42
N LYS A 252 18.47 6.37 3.17
CA LYS A 252 19.17 7.06 2.08
C LYS A 252 18.27 8.16 1.56
N PRO A 253 18.38 9.39 2.08
CA PRO A 253 17.40 10.45 1.87
C PRO A 253 17.10 10.78 0.40
N GLU A 254 18.12 10.94 -0.43
CA GLU A 254 17.94 11.21 -1.85
C GLU A 254 17.23 10.07 -2.58
N GLN A 255 17.61 8.82 -2.28
CA GLN A 255 16.94 7.65 -2.85
C GLN A 255 15.47 7.59 -2.42
N CYS A 256 15.16 7.84 -1.15
CA CYS A 256 13.81 7.90 -0.63
C CYS A 256 12.96 8.92 -1.38
N LEU A 257 13.43 10.15 -1.52
CA LEU A 257 12.68 11.22 -2.21
C LEU A 257 12.49 10.91 -3.71
N ASN A 258 13.53 10.39 -4.37
CA ASN A 258 13.42 9.94 -5.76
C ASN A 258 12.43 8.78 -5.91
N THR A 259 12.41 7.83 -4.98
CA THR A 259 11.44 6.71 -4.94
C THR A 259 10.02 7.23 -4.72
N SER A 260 9.83 8.19 -3.81
CA SER A 260 8.53 8.81 -3.58
C SER A 260 7.97 9.47 -4.86
N VAL A 261 8.80 10.15 -5.63
CA VAL A 261 8.40 10.75 -6.92
C VAL A 261 8.07 9.66 -7.95
N LYS A 262 8.83 8.57 -8.01
CA LYS A 262 8.54 7.44 -8.92
C LYS A 262 7.24 6.75 -8.55
N LEU A 263 6.97 6.53 -7.26
CA LEU A 263 5.71 5.96 -6.78
C LEU A 263 4.53 6.87 -7.16
N ASP A 264 4.66 8.17 -6.96
CA ASP A 264 3.66 9.16 -7.34
C ASP A 264 3.32 9.11 -8.83
N HIS A 265 4.33 9.03 -9.70
CA HIS A 265 4.15 8.86 -11.14
C HIS A 265 3.45 7.56 -11.50
N LEU A 266 3.80 6.44 -10.84
CA LEU A 266 3.15 5.15 -11.03
C LEU A 266 1.67 5.23 -10.66
N ILE A 267 1.35 5.86 -9.54
CA ILE A 267 -0.03 6.06 -9.08
C ILE A 267 -0.80 6.94 -10.08
N GLU A 268 -0.20 8.05 -10.53
CA GLU A 268 -0.81 8.93 -11.54
C GLU A 268 -1.15 8.18 -12.84
N GLN A 269 -0.21 7.41 -13.37
CA GLN A 269 -0.41 6.62 -14.58
C GLN A 269 -1.51 5.57 -14.39
N THR A 270 -1.50 4.89 -13.24
CA THR A 270 -2.50 3.86 -12.90
C THR A 270 -3.90 4.46 -12.75
N ALA A 271 -4.03 5.57 -12.03
CA ALA A 271 -5.31 6.25 -11.83
C ALA A 271 -5.87 6.73 -13.16
N LYS A 272 -5.08 7.43 -13.99
CA LYS A 272 -5.51 7.89 -15.31
C LYS A 272 -5.95 6.77 -16.24
N ALA A 273 -5.36 5.58 -16.13
CA ALA A 273 -5.71 4.45 -16.99
C ALA A 273 -6.90 3.64 -16.49
N HIS A 274 -7.12 3.57 -15.17
CA HIS A 274 -8.00 2.55 -14.56
C HIS A 274 -9.07 3.10 -13.62
N SER A 275 -9.03 4.36 -13.15
CA SER A 275 -9.95 4.87 -12.12
C SER A 275 -11.44 4.85 -12.51
N ARG A 276 -11.77 4.55 -13.77
CA ARG A 276 -13.18 4.44 -14.21
C ARG A 276 -13.93 3.30 -13.50
N ASP A 277 -13.29 2.15 -13.29
CA ASP A 277 -13.87 0.95 -12.66
C ASP A 277 -13.00 0.36 -11.54
N THR A 278 -11.98 1.10 -11.14
CA THR A 278 -10.99 0.70 -10.15
C THR A 278 -10.89 1.77 -9.07
N LEU A 279 -11.03 1.38 -7.80
CA LEU A 279 -10.60 2.20 -6.69
C LEU A 279 -9.06 2.18 -6.65
N VAL A 280 -8.44 3.32 -6.88
CA VAL A 280 -7.01 3.55 -6.66
C VAL A 280 -6.86 4.27 -5.32
N LEU A 281 -6.26 3.60 -4.35
CA LEU A 281 -6.09 4.09 -2.98
C LEU A 281 -4.59 4.14 -2.65
N PHE A 282 -4.11 5.27 -2.15
CA PHE A 282 -2.76 5.44 -1.62
C PHE A 282 -2.81 5.74 -0.13
N THR A 283 -1.90 5.14 0.63
CA THR A 283 -1.59 5.50 2.02
C THR A 283 -0.17 5.07 2.40
N ALA A 284 0.19 5.32 3.64
CA ALA A 284 1.34 4.72 4.33
C ALA A 284 0.84 3.95 5.55
N ASP A 285 1.61 2.98 6.00
CA ASP A 285 1.34 2.22 7.22
C ASP A 285 1.73 3.00 8.49
N HIS A 286 2.76 3.84 8.39
CA HIS A 286 3.23 4.78 9.41
C HIS A 286 4.05 5.92 8.81
N SER A 287 4.34 6.92 9.65
CA SER A 287 5.29 7.99 9.35
C SER A 287 6.71 7.60 9.81
N PHE A 288 7.66 8.46 9.51
CA PHE A 288 9.05 8.38 9.95
C PHE A 288 9.51 9.73 10.50
N ASP A 289 10.46 9.75 11.44
CA ASP A 289 11.05 10.99 11.96
C ASP A 289 11.83 11.73 10.86
N PHE A 290 11.09 12.43 10.03
CA PHE A 290 11.56 13.24 8.91
C PHE A 290 11.03 14.66 9.03
N ARG A 291 11.89 15.67 9.02
CA ARG A 291 11.48 17.07 9.19
C ARG A 291 12.16 17.97 8.17
N VAL A 292 11.38 18.78 7.47
CA VAL A 292 11.91 19.89 6.66
C VAL A 292 12.09 21.08 7.58
N LEU A 293 13.32 21.48 7.82
CA LEU A 293 13.68 22.54 8.78
C LEU A 293 13.88 23.90 8.12
N ARG A 294 14.38 23.91 6.88
CA ARG A 294 14.72 25.11 6.11
C ARG A 294 14.73 24.83 4.62
N GLY A 295 15.17 25.74 3.83
CA GLY A 295 15.32 25.64 2.37
C GLY A 295 14.94 26.96 1.70
N LYS A 296 15.52 27.23 0.55
CA LYS A 296 15.25 28.43 -0.25
C LYS A 296 14.42 28.03 -1.47
N LYS A 297 13.32 28.75 -1.74
CA LYS A 297 12.54 28.54 -2.97
C LYS A 297 13.42 28.72 -4.21
N GLY A 298 13.28 27.79 -5.16
CA GLY A 298 14.07 27.75 -6.40
C GLY A 298 15.49 27.19 -6.22
N SER A 299 15.77 26.51 -5.11
CA SER A 299 16.99 25.74 -4.88
C SER A 299 16.65 24.34 -4.40
N ASP A 300 17.51 23.36 -4.71
CA ASP A 300 17.36 22.00 -4.23
C ASP A 300 17.51 21.94 -2.71
N LEU A 301 16.80 20.99 -2.10
CA LEU A 301 16.97 20.71 -0.68
C LEU A 301 18.37 20.13 -0.42
N LYS A 302 19.08 20.69 0.55
CA LYS A 302 20.32 20.12 1.05
C LYS A 302 20.01 18.92 1.93
N LEU A 303 20.23 17.73 1.38
CA LEU A 303 19.96 16.49 2.06
C LEU A 303 21.19 16.04 2.88
N PRO A 304 21.01 15.44 4.08
CA PRO A 304 22.10 14.77 4.77
C PRO A 304 22.46 13.47 4.04
N ALA A 305 23.67 12.95 4.27
CA ALA A 305 24.11 11.65 3.72
C ALA A 305 23.32 10.45 4.28
N GLY A 306 22.68 10.63 5.44
CA GLY A 306 21.87 9.61 6.13
C GLY A 306 21.16 10.23 7.33
N PRO A 307 20.60 9.40 8.24
CA PRO A 307 19.94 9.87 9.45
C PRO A 307 20.81 10.81 10.27
N ASN A 308 20.24 11.93 10.71
CA ASN A 308 20.95 13.01 11.41
C ASN A 308 20.04 13.67 12.46
N ARG A 309 19.66 12.95 13.49
CA ARG A 309 18.66 13.33 14.53
C ARG A 309 18.72 14.78 15.02
N THR A 310 19.88 15.38 14.97
CA THR A 310 20.08 16.77 15.37
C THR A 310 20.46 17.61 14.16
N ASP A 311 20.06 18.88 14.18
CA ASP A 311 20.65 19.88 13.29
C ASP A 311 22.18 19.83 13.49
N PRO A 312 22.96 19.35 12.50
CA PRO A 312 24.40 19.25 12.71
C PRO A 312 24.89 20.63 13.08
N ALA A 313 25.64 20.72 14.17
CA ALA A 313 26.28 21.93 14.62
C ALA A 313 27.43 22.33 13.66
N SER A 314 27.08 22.48 12.38
CA SER A 314 28.02 23.09 11.44
C SER A 314 28.27 24.51 11.91
N LYS A 315 29.54 24.84 12.09
CA LYS A 315 29.95 26.22 12.44
C LYS A 315 29.51 27.22 11.37
N ASN A 316 29.34 26.77 10.13
CA ASN A 316 28.81 27.56 9.03
C ASN A 316 27.31 27.22 8.80
N PRO A 317 26.38 28.16 9.06
CA PRO A 317 24.94 27.94 8.82
C PRO A 317 24.59 27.57 7.37
N GLN A 318 25.45 27.94 6.39
CA GLN A 318 25.22 27.64 4.98
C GLN A 318 25.46 26.15 4.63
N ASP A 319 26.19 25.42 5.47
CA ASP A 319 26.52 24.00 5.24
C ASP A 319 25.52 23.04 5.93
N ARG A 320 24.55 23.58 6.65
CA ARG A 320 23.57 22.77 7.36
C ARG A 320 22.56 22.15 6.39
N PRO A 321 22.19 20.85 6.55
CA PRO A 321 21.12 20.24 5.79
C PRO A 321 19.79 20.97 5.99
N ASP A 322 18.94 20.94 4.95
CA ASP A 322 17.59 21.53 5.03
C ASP A 322 16.59 20.56 5.71
N VAL A 323 16.96 19.30 5.87
CA VAL A 323 16.14 18.28 6.52
C VAL A 323 16.87 17.62 7.69
N ALA A 324 16.10 17.24 8.71
CA ALA A 324 16.53 16.37 9.78
C ALA A 324 15.80 15.04 9.68
N ILE A 325 16.52 13.94 9.88
CA ILE A 325 16.01 12.58 9.75
C ILE A 325 16.45 11.76 10.95
N GLY A 326 15.48 11.19 11.68
CA GLY A 326 15.74 10.28 12.78
C GLY A 326 16.04 8.86 12.31
N THR A 327 15.90 7.91 13.23
CA THR A 327 16.14 6.47 12.97
C THR A 327 14.95 5.61 13.38
N SER A 328 13.80 6.22 13.61
CA SER A 328 12.60 5.54 14.13
C SER A 328 11.34 5.98 13.40
N HIS A 329 10.35 5.13 13.44
CA HIS A 329 8.99 5.50 13.02
C HIS A 329 8.48 6.66 13.88
N ALA A 330 7.46 7.34 13.38
CA ALA A 330 6.79 8.44 14.04
C ALA A 330 5.27 8.22 13.97
N GLY A 331 4.57 8.68 15.00
CA GLY A 331 3.14 8.40 15.22
C GLY A 331 2.20 9.47 14.65
N GLU A 332 2.69 10.33 13.76
CA GLU A 332 1.82 11.31 13.08
C GLU A 332 0.89 10.62 12.09
N GLU A 333 -0.21 11.30 11.79
CA GLU A 333 -1.12 10.90 10.73
C GLU A 333 -0.41 10.83 9.38
N VAL A 334 -0.85 9.90 8.54
CA VAL A 334 -0.37 9.74 7.18
C VAL A 334 -1.42 10.19 6.17
N LEU A 335 -0.99 10.51 4.95
CA LEU A 335 -1.89 10.88 3.87
C LEU A 335 -2.67 9.65 3.40
N VAL A 336 -3.97 9.83 3.21
CA VAL A 336 -4.82 8.91 2.43
C VAL A 336 -5.31 9.68 1.21
N ALA A 337 -5.11 9.11 0.02
CA ALA A 337 -5.56 9.73 -1.23
C ALA A 337 -6.21 8.68 -2.13
N ALA A 338 -7.33 9.03 -2.76
CA ALA A 338 -8.09 8.07 -3.55
C ALA A 338 -8.74 8.69 -4.78
N GLU A 339 -8.92 7.84 -5.81
CA GLU A 339 -9.68 8.13 -7.01
C GLU A 339 -10.40 6.87 -7.50
N GLY A 340 -11.56 7.04 -8.14
CA GLY A 340 -12.39 5.96 -8.66
C GLY A 340 -13.60 5.64 -7.78
N PRO A 341 -14.37 4.59 -8.11
CA PRO A 341 -15.58 4.24 -7.37
C PRO A 341 -15.30 3.93 -5.90
N GLY A 342 -16.03 4.53 -4.99
CA GLY A 342 -15.86 4.38 -3.53
C GLY A 342 -14.87 5.37 -2.91
N SER A 343 -14.11 6.12 -3.71
CA SER A 343 -13.11 7.08 -3.21
C SER A 343 -13.73 8.25 -2.42
N GLU A 344 -15.00 8.55 -2.61
CA GLU A 344 -15.72 9.61 -1.91
C GLU A 344 -15.78 9.42 -0.38
N GLN A 345 -15.48 8.21 0.11
CA GLN A 345 -15.39 7.92 1.53
C GLN A 345 -14.06 8.38 2.16
N VAL A 346 -13.07 8.69 1.34
CA VAL A 346 -11.78 9.22 1.81
C VAL A 346 -11.88 10.70 2.07
N HIS A 347 -12.07 11.09 3.32
CA HIS A 347 -12.12 12.49 3.76
C HIS A 347 -11.91 12.60 5.27
N GLY A 348 -11.49 13.78 5.74
CA GLY A 348 -11.30 14.04 7.17
C GLY A 348 -10.14 13.25 7.77
N VAL A 349 -10.28 12.88 9.04
CA VAL A 349 -9.33 12.03 9.77
C VAL A 349 -9.98 10.67 10.01
N LEU A 350 -9.31 9.64 9.56
CA LEU A 350 -9.73 8.25 9.57
C LEU A 350 -8.91 7.47 10.60
N SER A 351 -9.45 6.34 11.08
CA SER A 351 -8.61 5.28 11.63
C SER A 351 -7.96 4.49 10.48
N ASN A 352 -6.79 3.92 10.70
CA ASN A 352 -6.19 3.00 9.73
C ASN A 352 -7.11 1.78 9.44
N THR A 353 -7.96 1.40 10.39
CA THR A 353 -8.98 0.36 10.23
C THR A 353 -10.11 0.74 9.25
N ASP A 354 -10.42 2.03 9.10
CA ASP A 354 -11.48 2.50 8.19
C ASP A 354 -11.14 2.20 6.72
N LEU A 355 -9.86 2.09 6.38
CA LEU A 355 -9.41 1.82 5.02
C LEU A 355 -9.88 0.45 4.51
N PHE A 356 -9.93 -0.55 5.38
CA PHE A 356 -10.56 -1.85 5.08
C PHE A 356 -12.03 -1.65 4.68
N GLY A 357 -12.80 -0.95 5.50
CA GLY A 357 -14.22 -0.67 5.25
C GLY A 357 -14.44 0.07 3.92
N ILE A 358 -13.57 1.04 3.60
CA ILE A 358 -13.60 1.77 2.32
C ILE A 358 -13.40 0.82 1.13
N MET A 359 -12.41 -0.09 1.20
CA MET A 359 -12.15 -1.06 0.13
C MET A 359 -13.28 -2.07 -0.02
N MET A 360 -13.82 -2.58 1.09
CA MET A 360 -14.97 -3.49 1.10
C MET A 360 -16.22 -2.83 0.51
N ALA A 361 -16.53 -1.60 0.93
CA ALA A 361 -17.66 -0.85 0.42
C ALA A 361 -17.49 -0.45 -1.06
N ALA A 362 -16.26 -0.23 -1.54
CA ALA A 362 -16.00 0.02 -2.96
C ALA A 362 -16.40 -1.19 -3.81
N TYR A 363 -16.13 -2.41 -3.37
CA TYR A 363 -16.63 -3.64 -4.02
C TYR A 363 -18.14 -3.87 -3.83
N GLY A 364 -18.80 -3.15 -2.90
CA GLY A 364 -20.19 -3.40 -2.51
C GLY A 364 -20.36 -4.58 -1.56
N TRP A 365 -19.31 -4.93 -0.82
CA TRP A 365 -19.35 -5.97 0.19
C TRP A 365 -19.55 -5.38 1.58
N ASN A 366 -20.28 -6.12 2.41
CA ASN A 366 -20.36 -5.85 3.83
C ASN A 366 -19.45 -6.88 4.53
N PRO A 367 -18.48 -6.41 5.34
CA PRO A 367 -17.59 -7.30 6.09
C PRO A 367 -18.32 -8.10 7.17
#